data_b838c305f69087d24551c25b393b9c2f
#
_entry.id   b838c305f69087d24551c25b393b9c2f
#
_cell.length_a   1.000
_cell.length_b   1.000
_cell.length_c   1.000
_cell.angle_alpha   90.00
_cell.angle_beta   90.00
_cell.angle_gamma   90.00
#
_symmetry.space_group_name_H-M   'P 1'
#
loop_
_entity.id
_entity.type
_entity.pdbx_description
1 polymer ?
#
loop_
_entity_poly.entity_id
_entity_poly.type
_entity_poly.pdbx_seq_one_letter_code
_entity_poly.pdbx_strand_id
1 'polypeptide(L)'
;MIRLFIVSIFILMLSTFADEARDELIVQTVLKLKSFNYENSSDKVKDSITRYLNKNIGIGEYFTLIDKFSIRDQLSNLANLSTAENVNNEAVSLLVRLGGNEWMSKLLKEKGESRMNFIRAIGTVNSKITVQVLSELVQGMSTSDANAASDALTKSALGQAELLNLLKRKKLPSSVVEKTLKVLATSADPEVRKMALEQNSENNENKKSYNIASLVKVRGSVESGKTAYTKFCFTCHKAGDVGIDFGPALTEIGDKLAREAMYLSIIEPNQAISFGFEGYSVKTKTGLTLIGYITSESANELVMKVPGGVTVTTNKSDIISKVPINGSLMPEGLVDSMSKQELVDLVEYLMTLKKRI
;
A
#
# COMPACT_ATOMS: atom_id res chain seq x y z
N MET A 1 1.95 62.61 -6.53
CA MET A 1 1.10 61.39 -6.35
C MET A 1 1.87 60.10 -6.53
N ILE A 2 2.63 59.86 -7.60
CA ILE A 2 3.32 58.59 -7.87
C ILE A 2 4.35 58.22 -6.78
N ARG A 3 5.13 59.15 -6.21
CA ARG A 3 6.09 58.83 -5.16
C ARG A 3 5.47 58.39 -3.82
N LEU A 4 4.32 58.89 -3.46
CA LEU A 4 3.60 58.45 -2.25
C LEU A 4 3.05 57.02 -2.43
N PHE A 5 2.58 56.68 -3.64
CA PHE A 5 2.06 55.35 -3.97
C PHE A 5 3.15 54.26 -3.93
N ILE A 6 4.34 54.57 -4.42
CA ILE A 6 5.50 53.65 -4.42
C ILE A 6 5.97 53.42 -2.97
N VAL A 7 6.04 54.44 -2.13
CA VAL A 7 6.45 54.34 -0.71
C VAL A 7 5.42 53.52 0.09
N SER A 8 4.12 53.70 -0.16
CA SER A 8 3.09 52.92 0.49
C SER A 8 3.14 51.42 0.07
N ILE A 9 3.39 51.11 -1.18
CA ILE A 9 3.58 49.72 -1.65
C ILE A 9 4.81 49.09 -1.04
N PHE A 10 5.92 49.85 -0.93
CA PHE A 10 7.18 49.36 -0.34
C PHE A 10 7.05 49.11 1.17
N ILE A 11 6.35 49.96 1.91
CA ILE A 11 6.06 49.79 3.34
C ILE A 11 5.12 48.59 3.55
N LEU A 12 4.11 48.40 2.68
CA LEU A 12 3.21 47.24 2.72
C LEU A 12 3.97 45.93 2.47
N MET A 13 4.88 45.90 1.51
CA MET A 13 5.73 44.73 1.24
C MET A 13 6.68 44.43 2.41
N LEU A 14 7.31 45.43 3.01
CA LEU A 14 8.17 45.23 4.18
C LEU A 14 7.42 44.72 5.40
N SER A 15 6.15 45.14 5.62
CA SER A 15 5.35 44.64 6.72
C SER A 15 4.92 43.18 6.50
N THR A 16 4.58 42.79 5.28
CA THR A 16 4.24 41.40 4.95
C THR A 16 5.43 40.44 5.11
N PHE A 17 6.64 40.83 4.69
CA PHE A 17 7.86 40.05 4.90
C PHE A 17 8.18 39.88 6.40
N ALA A 18 7.99 40.92 7.21
CA ALA A 18 8.21 40.85 8.64
C ALA A 18 7.19 39.94 9.35
N ASP A 19 5.94 39.94 8.87
CA ASP A 19 4.90 39.05 9.40
C ASP A 19 5.16 37.58 9.01
N GLU A 20 5.61 37.31 7.80
CA GLU A 20 5.96 35.97 7.34
C GLU A 20 7.11 35.37 8.15
N ALA A 21 8.20 36.09 8.31
CA ALA A 21 9.36 35.61 9.08
C ALA A 21 8.98 35.37 10.56
N ARG A 22 8.08 36.19 11.12
CA ARG A 22 7.55 36.00 12.46
C ARG A 22 6.67 34.76 12.56
N ASP A 23 5.78 34.55 11.59
CA ASP A 23 4.87 33.39 11.57
C ASP A 23 5.68 32.10 11.45
N GLU A 24 6.71 32.05 10.61
CA GLU A 24 7.61 30.90 10.50
C GLU A 24 8.37 30.63 11.81
N LEU A 25 8.90 31.68 12.47
CA LEU A 25 9.58 31.55 13.75
C LEU A 25 8.65 31.00 14.84
N ILE A 26 7.39 31.47 14.88
CA ILE A 26 6.37 30.94 15.80
C ILE A 26 6.12 29.47 15.53
N VAL A 27 5.94 29.07 14.27
CA VAL A 27 5.73 27.66 13.86
C VAL A 27 6.89 26.79 14.30
N GLN A 28 8.12 27.18 13.98
CA GLN A 28 9.33 26.42 14.39
C GLN A 28 9.47 26.32 15.91
N THR A 29 9.02 27.36 16.63
CA THR A 29 9.05 27.35 18.10
C THR A 29 8.01 26.40 18.68
N VAL A 30 6.75 26.47 18.26
CA VAL A 30 5.68 25.62 18.80
C VAL A 30 5.89 24.14 18.45
N LEU A 31 6.49 23.85 17.31
CA LEU A 31 6.84 22.48 16.94
C LEU A 31 7.89 21.86 17.88
N LYS A 32 8.80 22.64 18.44
CA LYS A 32 9.81 22.19 19.40
C LYS A 32 9.28 22.09 20.84
N LEU A 33 8.22 22.80 21.17
CA LEU A 33 7.64 22.79 22.52
C LEU A 33 6.84 21.51 22.77
N LYS A 34 7.22 20.73 23.78
CA LYS A 34 6.56 19.49 24.17
C LYS A 34 5.18 19.71 24.80
N SER A 35 5.00 20.84 25.49
CA SER A 35 3.80 21.17 26.25
C SER A 35 2.90 22.21 25.57
N PHE A 36 3.18 22.57 24.30
CA PHE A 36 2.36 23.53 23.58
C PHE A 36 0.95 22.94 23.31
N ASN A 37 -0.07 23.71 23.65
CA ASN A 37 -1.46 23.39 23.38
C ASN A 37 -2.05 24.49 22.49
N TYR A 38 -2.42 24.13 21.26
CA TYR A 38 -2.98 25.05 20.27
C TYR A 38 -4.28 25.69 20.75
N GLU A 39 -5.21 24.90 21.29
CA GLU A 39 -6.53 25.37 21.72
C GLU A 39 -6.45 26.44 22.83
N ASN A 40 -5.49 26.28 23.74
CA ASN A 40 -5.27 27.18 24.86
C ASN A 40 -4.26 28.31 24.57
N SER A 41 -3.76 28.41 23.33
CA SER A 41 -2.82 29.45 22.96
C SER A 41 -3.52 30.78 22.71
N SER A 42 -2.76 31.89 22.76
CA SER A 42 -3.31 33.21 22.48
C SER A 42 -3.75 33.35 21.03
N ASP A 43 -4.74 34.24 20.79
CA ASP A 43 -5.24 34.50 19.43
C ASP A 43 -4.13 34.93 18.47
N LYS A 44 -3.16 35.72 18.95
CA LYS A 44 -1.97 36.09 18.13
C LYS A 44 -1.17 34.93 17.65
N VAL A 45 -0.99 33.88 18.46
CA VAL A 45 -0.27 32.66 18.07
C VAL A 45 -1.13 31.83 17.11
N LYS A 46 -2.42 31.70 17.38
CA LYS A 46 -3.37 31.02 16.47
C LYS A 46 -3.40 31.68 15.10
N ASP A 47 -3.50 33.00 15.06
CA ASP A 47 -3.51 33.78 13.81
C ASP A 47 -2.22 33.60 13.02
N SER A 48 -1.07 33.59 13.68
CA SER A 48 0.22 33.35 13.02
C SER A 48 0.31 31.96 12.43
N ILE A 49 -0.11 30.92 13.17
CA ILE A 49 -0.16 29.55 12.68
C ILE A 49 -1.14 29.43 11.52
N THR A 50 -2.32 30.05 11.61
CA THR A 50 -3.33 30.05 10.56
C THR A 50 -2.83 30.72 9.27
N ARG A 51 -2.14 31.88 9.38
CA ARG A 51 -1.56 32.52 8.20
C ARG A 51 -0.48 31.65 7.55
N TYR A 52 0.39 31.05 8.38
CA TYR A 52 1.41 30.10 7.87
C TYR A 52 0.76 28.93 7.13
N LEU A 53 -0.26 28.28 7.74
CA LEU A 53 -0.95 27.15 7.13
C LEU A 53 -1.63 27.52 5.81
N ASN A 54 -2.31 28.67 5.76
CA ASN A 54 -3.00 29.13 4.54
C ASN A 54 -2.03 29.49 3.42
N LYS A 55 -0.82 29.93 3.74
CA LYS A 55 0.22 30.21 2.75
C LYS A 55 0.93 28.96 2.25
N ASN A 56 1.07 27.96 3.10
CA ASN A 56 1.90 26.76 2.84
C ASN A 56 1.01 25.50 2.67
N ILE A 57 -0.16 25.62 2.05
CA ILE A 57 -1.09 24.49 1.89
C ILE A 57 -0.41 23.31 1.20
N GLY A 58 -0.28 22.19 1.92
CA GLY A 58 0.29 20.95 1.42
C GLY A 58 1.81 20.88 1.33
N ILE A 59 2.54 21.88 1.81
CA ILE A 59 4.02 21.95 1.79
C ILE A 59 4.60 22.31 3.15
N GLY A 60 5.90 22.10 3.32
CA GLY A 60 6.62 22.42 4.56
C GLY A 60 6.01 21.71 5.76
N GLU A 61 5.85 22.47 6.87
CA GLU A 61 5.33 21.97 8.14
C GLU A 61 3.77 21.87 8.20
N TYR A 62 3.09 22.05 7.07
CA TYR A 62 1.62 22.10 7.00
C TYR A 62 0.96 20.88 7.65
N PHE A 63 1.32 19.69 7.21
CA PHE A 63 0.74 18.46 7.73
C PHE A 63 1.19 18.19 9.17
N THR A 64 2.46 18.44 9.47
CA THR A 64 3.04 18.27 10.81
C THR A 64 2.28 19.09 11.87
N LEU A 65 1.97 20.36 11.56
CA LEU A 65 1.19 21.24 12.44
C LEU A 65 -0.22 20.71 12.65
N ILE A 66 -0.91 20.35 11.57
CA ILE A 66 -2.29 19.85 11.61
C ILE A 66 -2.35 18.55 12.41
N ASP A 67 -1.39 17.62 12.17
CA ASP A 67 -1.34 16.35 12.87
C ASP A 67 -1.07 16.54 14.36
N LYS A 68 0.01 17.24 14.69
CA LYS A 68 0.49 17.42 16.06
C LYS A 68 -0.52 18.13 16.95
N PHE A 69 -1.20 19.14 16.42
CA PHE A 69 -2.10 19.99 17.20
C PHE A 69 -3.58 19.77 16.88
N SER A 70 -3.91 18.77 16.03
CA SER A 70 -5.28 18.41 15.64
C SER A 70 -6.09 19.61 15.10
N ILE A 71 -5.45 20.48 14.31
CA ILE A 71 -6.04 21.72 13.80
C ILE A 71 -7.14 21.39 12.78
N ARG A 72 -8.40 21.70 13.13
CA ARG A 72 -9.58 21.36 12.32
C ARG A 72 -9.96 22.45 11.31
N ASP A 73 -9.47 23.67 11.48
CA ASP A 73 -9.77 24.81 10.59
C ASP A 73 -9.28 24.61 9.16
N GLN A 74 -8.39 23.63 8.96
CA GLN A 74 -7.83 23.25 7.66
C GLN A 74 -8.58 22.10 6.95
N LEU A 75 -9.70 21.62 7.50
CA LEU A 75 -10.42 20.47 6.92
C LEU A 75 -10.87 20.71 5.46
N SER A 76 -11.24 21.95 5.11
CA SER A 76 -11.58 22.28 3.71
C SER A 76 -10.38 22.17 2.77
N ASN A 77 -9.19 22.62 3.21
CA ASN A 77 -7.96 22.52 2.42
C ASN A 77 -7.51 21.07 2.31
N LEU A 78 -7.60 20.29 3.39
CA LEU A 78 -7.34 18.84 3.36
C LEU A 78 -8.29 18.12 2.40
N ALA A 79 -9.58 18.50 2.37
CA ALA A 79 -10.56 17.95 1.44
C ALA A 79 -10.18 18.23 -0.02
N ASN A 80 -9.77 19.45 -0.35
CA ASN A 80 -9.32 19.82 -1.69
C ASN A 80 -8.09 18.99 -2.11
N LEU A 81 -7.10 18.83 -1.22
CA LEU A 81 -5.92 18.01 -1.47
C LEU A 81 -6.24 16.51 -1.59
N SER A 82 -7.33 16.05 -0.96
CA SER A 82 -7.79 14.66 -0.97
C SER A 82 -8.61 14.29 -2.21
N THR A 83 -9.11 15.27 -2.96
CA THR A 83 -9.97 15.09 -4.12
C THR A 83 -9.32 15.54 -5.44
N ALA A 84 -8.13 16.15 -5.36
CA ALA A 84 -7.36 16.62 -6.51
C ALA A 84 -6.98 15.47 -7.47
N GLU A 85 -6.61 15.79 -8.70
CA GLU A 85 -6.08 14.83 -9.66
C GLU A 85 -4.83 14.12 -9.10
N ASN A 86 -3.92 14.88 -8.50
CA ASN A 86 -2.77 14.37 -7.77
C ASN A 86 -3.11 14.33 -6.26
N VAL A 87 -3.79 13.28 -5.85
CA VAL A 87 -4.23 13.11 -4.45
C VAL A 87 -3.05 13.10 -3.49
N ASN A 88 -3.14 13.90 -2.42
CA ASN A 88 -2.17 13.86 -1.33
C ASN A 88 -2.64 12.88 -0.24
N ASN A 89 -1.92 11.77 -0.07
CA ASN A 89 -2.29 10.70 0.87
C ASN A 89 -2.21 11.13 2.35
N GLU A 90 -1.34 12.08 2.69
CA GLU A 90 -1.24 12.62 4.06
C GLU A 90 -2.47 13.47 4.38
N ALA A 91 -2.92 14.29 3.42
CA ALA A 91 -4.17 15.03 3.52
C ALA A 91 -5.37 14.09 3.72
N VAL A 92 -5.44 12.98 2.96
CA VAL A 92 -6.49 11.97 3.10
C VAL A 92 -6.50 11.37 4.50
N SER A 93 -5.34 10.99 5.02
CA SER A 93 -5.20 10.40 6.35
C SER A 93 -5.65 11.35 7.45
N LEU A 94 -5.23 12.61 7.37
CA LEU A 94 -5.62 13.66 8.32
C LEU A 94 -7.11 14.01 8.21
N LEU A 95 -7.64 14.11 7.00
CA LEU A 95 -9.07 14.37 6.78
C LEU A 95 -9.95 13.27 7.38
N VAL A 96 -9.58 12.00 7.16
CA VAL A 96 -10.31 10.86 7.74
C VAL A 96 -10.25 10.90 9.27
N ARG A 97 -9.08 11.17 9.84
CA ARG A 97 -8.88 11.20 11.29
C ARG A 97 -9.57 12.38 11.97
N LEU A 98 -9.42 13.57 11.42
CA LEU A 98 -9.94 14.81 12.04
C LEU A 98 -11.36 15.14 11.61
N GLY A 99 -11.70 14.92 10.34
CA GLY A 99 -13.01 15.21 9.77
C GLY A 99 -14.06 14.12 10.02
N GLY A 100 -13.60 12.87 10.16
CA GLY A 100 -14.45 11.72 10.45
C GLY A 100 -15.55 11.48 9.42
N ASN A 101 -16.65 10.87 9.88
CA ASN A 101 -17.79 10.51 9.01
C ASN A 101 -18.46 11.72 8.34
N GLU A 102 -18.47 12.88 9.00
CA GLU A 102 -19.10 14.09 8.47
C GLU A 102 -18.44 14.49 7.14
N TRP A 103 -17.12 14.66 7.15
CA TRP A 103 -16.38 15.07 5.95
C TRP A 103 -16.33 14.00 4.89
N MET A 104 -16.19 12.73 5.26
CA MET A 104 -16.28 11.64 4.30
C MET A 104 -17.65 11.62 3.61
N SER A 105 -18.74 11.73 4.36
CA SER A 105 -20.10 11.79 3.80
C SER A 105 -20.30 12.98 2.89
N LYS A 106 -19.73 14.15 3.23
CA LYS A 106 -19.78 15.35 2.39
C LYS A 106 -19.12 15.10 1.04
N LEU A 107 -17.88 14.60 1.02
CA LEU A 107 -17.13 14.34 -0.22
C LEU A 107 -17.74 13.21 -1.06
N LEU A 108 -18.34 12.20 -0.43
CA LEU A 108 -19.01 11.12 -1.15
C LEU A 108 -20.37 11.54 -1.77
N LYS A 109 -20.94 12.68 -1.38
CA LYS A 109 -22.12 13.28 -2.04
C LYS A 109 -21.76 14.12 -3.26
N GLU A 110 -20.50 14.49 -3.44
CA GLU A 110 -20.03 15.17 -4.63
C GLU A 110 -20.21 14.27 -5.87
N LYS A 111 -20.05 14.84 -7.05
CA LYS A 111 -20.17 14.12 -8.33
C LYS A 111 -18.87 14.25 -9.12
N GLY A 112 -18.71 13.35 -10.09
CA GLY A 112 -17.58 13.42 -11.02
C GLY A 112 -16.27 12.88 -10.45
N GLU A 113 -15.17 13.35 -11.02
CA GLU A 113 -13.83 12.79 -10.79
C GLU A 113 -13.31 13.03 -9.36
N SER A 114 -13.61 14.19 -8.76
CA SER A 114 -13.23 14.50 -7.37
C SER A 114 -13.72 13.44 -6.38
N ARG A 115 -14.99 13.02 -6.53
CA ARG A 115 -15.56 11.94 -5.72
C ARG A 115 -14.86 10.61 -5.96
N MET A 116 -14.58 10.27 -7.22
CA MET A 116 -13.91 9.03 -7.58
C MET A 116 -12.46 9.00 -7.07
N ASN A 117 -11.74 10.12 -7.14
CA ASN A 117 -10.41 10.26 -6.58
C ASN A 117 -10.43 10.02 -5.07
N PHE A 118 -11.42 10.60 -4.37
CA PHE A 118 -11.57 10.39 -2.93
C PHE A 118 -11.85 8.93 -2.58
N ILE A 119 -12.79 8.27 -3.28
CA ILE A 119 -13.08 6.83 -3.06
C ILE A 119 -11.79 5.99 -3.20
N ARG A 120 -11.00 6.24 -4.27
CA ARG A 120 -9.74 5.54 -4.49
C ARG A 120 -8.70 5.82 -3.41
N ALA A 121 -8.68 7.05 -2.89
CA ALA A 121 -7.69 7.51 -1.93
C ALA A 121 -7.92 6.98 -0.53
N ILE A 122 -9.17 6.96 -0.03
CA ILE A 122 -9.47 6.48 1.33
C ILE A 122 -9.15 5.01 1.53
N GLY A 123 -9.00 4.23 0.44
CA GLY A 123 -8.54 2.85 0.50
C GLY A 123 -7.11 2.67 1.05
N THR A 124 -6.26 3.70 0.93
CA THR A 124 -4.90 3.69 1.50
C THR A 124 -4.88 3.89 3.01
N VAL A 125 -5.97 4.40 3.59
CA VAL A 125 -6.11 4.63 5.03
C VAL A 125 -6.63 3.36 5.70
N ASN A 126 -5.75 2.64 6.40
CA ASN A 126 -6.08 1.39 7.07
C ASN A 126 -6.87 1.65 8.37
N SER A 127 -8.14 2.03 8.26
CA SER A 127 -9.03 2.32 9.38
C SER A 127 -10.39 1.64 9.26
N LYS A 128 -11.03 1.32 10.39
CA LYS A 128 -12.36 0.71 10.40
C LYS A 128 -13.42 1.59 9.72
N ILE A 129 -13.30 2.90 9.87
CA ILE A 129 -14.25 3.87 9.31
C ILE A 129 -14.18 3.86 7.78
N THR A 130 -12.98 3.91 7.20
CA THR A 130 -12.79 3.86 5.74
C THR A 130 -13.27 2.55 5.17
N VAL A 131 -12.99 1.42 5.84
CA VAL A 131 -13.44 0.10 5.42
C VAL A 131 -14.96 -0.01 5.44
N GLN A 132 -15.62 0.50 6.49
CA GLN A 132 -17.08 0.50 6.56
C GLN A 132 -17.69 1.30 5.42
N VAL A 133 -17.23 2.52 5.18
CA VAL A 133 -17.73 3.39 4.10
C VAL A 133 -17.51 2.74 2.73
N LEU A 134 -16.35 2.18 2.48
CA LEU A 134 -16.06 1.49 1.21
C LEU A 134 -16.91 0.21 1.05
N SER A 135 -17.14 -0.54 2.14
CA SER A 135 -18.00 -1.72 2.15
C SER A 135 -19.45 -1.38 1.78
N GLU A 136 -19.98 -0.27 2.30
CA GLU A 136 -21.30 0.25 1.95
C GLU A 136 -21.39 0.63 0.46
N LEU A 137 -20.34 1.29 -0.09
CA LEU A 137 -20.28 1.65 -1.51
C LEU A 137 -20.20 0.42 -2.42
N VAL A 138 -19.45 -0.63 -2.03
CA VAL A 138 -19.38 -1.90 -2.78
C VAL A 138 -20.77 -2.55 -2.88
N GLN A 139 -21.56 -2.51 -1.82
CA GLN A 139 -22.90 -3.12 -1.75
C GLN A 139 -24.01 -2.21 -2.32
N GLY A 140 -23.66 -0.97 -2.70
CA GLY A 140 -24.59 -0.01 -3.30
C GLY A 140 -25.02 -0.40 -4.73
N MET A 141 -25.98 0.36 -5.26
CA MET A 141 -26.57 0.07 -6.59
C MET A 141 -25.70 0.56 -7.77
N SER A 142 -24.71 1.41 -7.53
CA SER A 142 -23.83 1.97 -8.57
C SER A 142 -22.68 1.00 -8.88
N THR A 143 -22.65 0.46 -10.08
CA THR A 143 -21.54 -0.40 -10.55
C THR A 143 -20.19 0.33 -10.57
N SER A 144 -20.20 1.63 -10.91
CA SER A 144 -18.98 2.46 -10.90
C SER A 144 -18.41 2.59 -9.49
N ASP A 145 -19.27 2.87 -8.52
CA ASP A 145 -18.87 2.98 -7.11
C ASP A 145 -18.40 1.64 -6.55
N ALA A 146 -19.11 0.56 -6.85
CA ALA A 146 -18.76 -0.79 -6.41
C ALA A 146 -17.36 -1.19 -6.92
N ASN A 147 -17.04 -0.91 -8.19
CA ASN A 147 -15.73 -1.16 -8.77
C ASN A 147 -14.64 -0.32 -8.06
N ALA A 148 -14.84 0.99 -7.94
CA ALA A 148 -13.86 1.87 -7.33
C ALA A 148 -13.63 1.57 -5.83
N ALA A 149 -14.70 1.29 -5.10
CA ALA A 149 -14.62 0.94 -3.68
C ALA A 149 -14.00 -0.44 -3.46
N SER A 150 -14.30 -1.43 -4.31
CA SER A 150 -13.64 -2.74 -4.28
C SER A 150 -12.14 -2.60 -4.52
N ASP A 151 -11.73 -1.83 -5.55
CA ASP A 151 -10.32 -1.55 -5.82
C ASP A 151 -9.65 -0.80 -4.64
N ALA A 152 -10.35 0.12 -4.02
CA ALA A 152 -9.85 0.84 -2.85
C ALA A 152 -9.64 -0.10 -1.65
N LEU A 153 -10.58 -1.00 -1.37
CA LEU A 153 -10.47 -1.98 -0.28
C LEU A 153 -9.28 -2.93 -0.45
N THR A 154 -8.84 -3.22 -1.69
CA THR A 154 -7.66 -4.07 -1.90
C THR A 154 -6.36 -3.45 -1.37
N LYS A 155 -6.32 -2.14 -1.14
CA LYS A 155 -5.10 -1.40 -0.79
C LYS A 155 -4.71 -1.48 0.69
N SER A 156 -5.59 -1.98 1.56
CA SER A 156 -5.32 -2.08 3.00
C SER A 156 -5.65 -3.47 3.54
N ALA A 157 -4.94 -3.89 4.59
CA ALA A 157 -5.15 -5.21 5.21
C ALA A 157 -6.60 -5.37 5.74
N LEU A 158 -7.14 -4.34 6.39
CA LEU A 158 -8.52 -4.36 6.86
C LEU A 158 -9.51 -4.41 5.69
N GLY A 159 -9.22 -3.71 4.59
CA GLY A 159 -10.04 -3.73 3.38
C GLY A 159 -10.06 -5.09 2.70
N GLN A 160 -8.91 -5.75 2.57
CA GLN A 160 -8.80 -7.10 2.01
C GLN A 160 -9.57 -8.12 2.86
N ALA A 161 -9.48 -8.03 4.20
CA ALA A 161 -10.26 -8.87 5.10
C ALA A 161 -11.78 -8.65 4.95
N GLU A 162 -12.23 -7.40 4.75
CA GLU A 162 -13.63 -7.09 4.52
C GLU A 162 -14.12 -7.60 3.15
N LEU A 163 -13.32 -7.49 2.10
CA LEU A 163 -13.66 -8.07 0.79
C LEU A 163 -13.88 -9.59 0.88
N LEU A 164 -13.04 -10.31 1.62
CA LEU A 164 -13.24 -11.73 1.89
C LEU A 164 -14.52 -12.00 2.67
N ASN A 165 -14.83 -11.17 3.67
CA ASN A 165 -16.06 -11.28 4.45
C ASN A 165 -17.29 -11.07 3.56
N LEU A 166 -17.26 -10.05 2.67
CA LEU A 166 -18.32 -9.80 1.69
C LEU A 166 -18.47 -10.97 0.70
N LEU A 167 -17.37 -11.56 0.22
CA LEU A 167 -17.38 -12.74 -0.63
C LEU A 167 -18.05 -13.93 0.07
N LYS A 168 -17.64 -14.27 1.29
CA LYS A 168 -18.22 -15.37 2.09
C LYS A 168 -19.70 -15.18 2.32
N ARG A 169 -20.15 -13.96 2.54
CA ARG A 169 -21.55 -13.62 2.76
C ARG A 169 -22.35 -13.46 1.46
N LYS A 170 -21.74 -13.65 0.30
CA LYS A 170 -22.34 -13.43 -1.03
C LYS A 170 -22.94 -12.03 -1.19
N LYS A 171 -22.26 -11.03 -0.58
CA LYS A 171 -22.63 -9.60 -0.60
C LYS A 171 -21.84 -8.80 -1.62
N LEU A 172 -20.85 -9.41 -2.27
CA LEU A 172 -20.08 -8.78 -3.30
C LEU A 172 -20.85 -8.85 -4.63
N PRO A 173 -21.05 -7.72 -5.34
CA PRO A 173 -21.70 -7.74 -6.66
C PRO A 173 -20.93 -8.63 -7.65
N SER A 174 -21.64 -9.38 -8.47
CA SER A 174 -21.03 -10.31 -9.45
C SER A 174 -20.03 -9.61 -10.38
N SER A 175 -20.26 -8.34 -10.70
CA SER A 175 -19.38 -7.53 -11.56
C SER A 175 -17.97 -7.29 -10.99
N VAL A 176 -17.78 -7.45 -9.68
CA VAL A 176 -16.47 -7.22 -9.02
C VAL A 176 -15.84 -8.51 -8.45
N VAL A 177 -16.59 -9.62 -8.38
CA VAL A 177 -16.13 -10.88 -7.75
C VAL A 177 -14.86 -11.40 -8.39
N GLU A 178 -14.85 -11.60 -9.71
CA GLU A 178 -13.70 -12.17 -10.41
C GLU A 178 -12.44 -11.33 -10.24
N LYS A 179 -12.56 -10.01 -10.43
CA LYS A 179 -11.44 -9.08 -10.26
C LYS A 179 -10.92 -9.07 -8.81
N THR A 180 -11.84 -9.06 -7.85
CA THR A 180 -11.50 -9.09 -6.42
C THR A 180 -10.75 -10.37 -6.07
N LEU A 181 -11.23 -11.55 -6.50
CA LEU A 181 -10.56 -12.82 -6.26
C LEU A 181 -9.16 -12.86 -6.86
N LYS A 182 -8.97 -12.35 -8.08
CA LYS A 182 -7.64 -12.26 -8.71
C LYS A 182 -6.66 -11.41 -7.89
N VAL A 183 -7.10 -10.28 -7.38
CA VAL A 183 -6.24 -9.40 -6.56
C VAL A 183 -5.94 -10.03 -5.19
N LEU A 184 -6.96 -10.56 -4.51
CA LEU A 184 -6.79 -11.19 -3.20
C LEU A 184 -5.94 -12.47 -3.27
N ALA A 185 -5.98 -13.21 -4.39
CA ALA A 185 -5.11 -14.37 -4.64
C ALA A 185 -3.62 -14.02 -4.72
N THR A 186 -3.28 -12.74 -4.90
CA THR A 186 -1.90 -12.23 -4.87
C THR A 186 -1.59 -11.44 -3.59
N SER A 187 -2.47 -11.47 -2.60
CA SER A 187 -2.29 -10.76 -1.34
C SER A 187 -0.97 -11.16 -0.66
N ALA A 188 -0.31 -10.19 -0.03
CA ALA A 188 0.83 -10.46 0.84
C ALA A 188 0.42 -11.24 2.10
N ASP A 189 -0.85 -11.11 2.54
CA ASP A 189 -1.41 -11.88 3.65
C ASP A 189 -1.76 -13.31 3.16
N PRO A 190 -1.11 -14.36 3.68
CA PRO A 190 -1.34 -15.73 3.24
C PRO A 190 -2.73 -16.26 3.56
N GLU A 191 -3.36 -15.84 4.65
CA GLU A 191 -4.71 -16.27 4.98
C GLU A 191 -5.73 -15.66 4.00
N VAL A 192 -5.57 -14.37 3.67
CA VAL A 192 -6.36 -13.70 2.63
C VAL A 192 -6.19 -14.42 1.30
N ARG A 193 -4.94 -14.69 0.93
CA ARG A 193 -4.59 -15.36 -0.33
C ARG A 193 -5.17 -16.76 -0.42
N LYS A 194 -4.97 -17.59 0.62
CA LYS A 194 -5.52 -18.96 0.71
C LYS A 194 -7.03 -18.95 0.53
N MET A 195 -7.73 -18.13 1.30
CA MET A 195 -9.17 -18.04 1.22
C MET A 195 -9.69 -17.57 -0.15
N ALA A 196 -9.00 -16.63 -0.78
CA ALA A 196 -9.33 -16.18 -2.13
C ALA A 196 -9.16 -17.29 -3.16
N LEU A 197 -8.11 -18.11 -3.04
CA LEU A 197 -7.86 -19.26 -3.90
C LEU A 197 -8.90 -20.36 -3.69
N GLU A 198 -9.31 -20.66 -2.45
CA GLU A 198 -10.38 -21.59 -2.12
C GLU A 198 -11.71 -21.14 -2.74
N GLN A 199 -12.10 -19.87 -2.57
CA GLN A 199 -13.31 -19.32 -3.18
C GLN A 199 -13.26 -19.30 -4.72
N ASN A 200 -12.08 -19.07 -5.28
CA ASN A 200 -11.88 -19.12 -6.73
C ASN A 200 -11.99 -20.56 -7.26
N SER A 201 -11.56 -21.56 -6.48
CA SER A 201 -11.66 -22.98 -6.85
C SER A 201 -13.09 -23.51 -6.81
N GLU A 202 -13.93 -22.99 -5.90
CA GLU A 202 -15.38 -23.30 -5.86
C GLU A 202 -16.12 -22.70 -7.07
N ASN A 203 -15.60 -21.58 -7.63
CA ASN A 203 -16.17 -20.91 -8.80
C ASN A 203 -15.55 -21.36 -10.14
N ASN A 204 -14.43 -22.10 -10.10
CA ASN A 204 -13.70 -22.56 -11.29
C ASN A 204 -13.44 -24.06 -11.20
N GLU A 205 -14.10 -24.83 -12.07
CA GLU A 205 -13.74 -26.23 -12.38
C GLU A 205 -12.33 -26.35 -13.00
N ASN A 206 -11.56 -25.27 -13.08
CA ASN A 206 -10.29 -25.15 -13.80
C ASN A 206 -9.05 -25.01 -12.89
N LYS A 207 -8.99 -25.65 -11.72
CA LYS A 207 -7.72 -25.78 -11.02
C LYS A 207 -6.78 -26.62 -11.89
N LYS A 208 -5.76 -25.98 -12.48
CA LYS A 208 -4.78 -26.67 -13.32
C LYS A 208 -3.98 -27.65 -12.48
N SER A 209 -4.24 -28.92 -12.66
CA SER A 209 -3.38 -29.98 -12.12
C SER A 209 -2.19 -30.17 -13.08
N TYR A 210 -1.00 -29.96 -12.56
CA TYR A 210 0.24 -30.14 -13.34
C TYR A 210 0.93 -31.46 -12.96
N ASN A 211 1.09 -32.34 -13.96
CA ASN A 211 1.98 -33.49 -13.80
C ASN A 211 3.38 -33.06 -14.18
N ILE A 212 4.27 -32.89 -13.18
CA ILE A 212 5.65 -32.45 -13.38
C ILE A 212 6.42 -33.37 -14.35
N ALA A 213 6.25 -34.70 -14.26
CA ALA A 213 6.91 -35.61 -15.17
C ALA A 213 6.49 -35.40 -16.64
N SER A 214 5.30 -34.87 -16.88
CA SER A 214 4.85 -34.48 -18.23
C SER A 214 5.40 -33.12 -18.66
N LEU A 215 5.58 -32.18 -17.74
CA LEU A 215 6.14 -30.85 -18.02
C LEU A 215 7.62 -30.92 -18.44
N VAL A 216 8.40 -31.77 -17.76
CA VAL A 216 9.84 -31.95 -18.04
C VAL A 216 10.09 -32.43 -19.48
N LYS A 217 9.13 -33.13 -20.09
CA LYS A 217 9.24 -33.63 -21.47
C LYS A 217 8.91 -32.59 -22.54
N VAL A 218 8.32 -31.45 -22.14
CA VAL A 218 7.92 -30.37 -23.06
C VAL A 218 9.13 -29.47 -23.33
N ARG A 219 9.35 -29.13 -24.60
CA ARG A 219 10.44 -28.22 -24.99
C ARG A 219 10.01 -26.76 -24.68
N GLY A 220 10.88 -26.03 -23.99
CA GLY A 220 10.71 -24.62 -23.67
C GLY A 220 11.55 -23.68 -24.52
N SER A 221 11.20 -22.43 -24.53
CA SER A 221 11.92 -21.31 -25.14
C SER A 221 12.49 -20.40 -24.04
N VAL A 222 13.81 -20.22 -24.04
CA VAL A 222 14.51 -19.33 -23.10
C VAL A 222 14.02 -17.87 -23.25
N GLU A 223 13.80 -17.40 -24.46
CA GLU A 223 13.37 -16.03 -24.75
C GLU A 223 11.95 -15.78 -24.24
N SER A 224 11.02 -16.70 -24.53
CA SER A 224 9.66 -16.63 -24.00
C SER A 224 9.65 -16.76 -22.47
N GLY A 225 10.56 -17.58 -21.91
CA GLY A 225 10.74 -17.75 -20.48
C GLY A 225 11.21 -16.48 -19.77
N LYS A 226 12.11 -15.70 -20.40
CA LYS A 226 12.51 -14.39 -19.90
C LYS A 226 11.32 -13.43 -19.85
N THR A 227 10.46 -13.46 -20.85
CA THR A 227 9.21 -12.68 -20.85
C THR A 227 8.27 -13.13 -19.72
N ALA A 228 8.10 -14.44 -19.52
CA ALA A 228 7.32 -14.98 -18.41
C ALA A 228 7.90 -14.60 -17.04
N TYR A 229 9.23 -14.63 -16.86
CA TYR A 229 9.90 -14.15 -15.65
C TYR A 229 9.56 -12.69 -15.38
N THR A 230 9.66 -11.81 -16.37
CA THR A 230 9.33 -10.38 -16.22
C THR A 230 7.86 -10.18 -15.87
N LYS A 231 6.96 -11.03 -16.35
CA LYS A 231 5.52 -10.93 -16.09
C LYS A 231 5.12 -11.41 -14.70
N PHE A 232 5.74 -12.49 -14.19
CA PHE A 232 5.25 -13.22 -13.02
C PHE A 232 6.21 -13.22 -11.82
N CYS A 233 7.51 -13.05 -12.02
CA CYS A 233 8.53 -13.25 -10.98
C CYS A 233 9.28 -11.98 -10.59
N PHE A 234 9.46 -11.06 -11.54
CA PHE A 234 10.23 -9.83 -11.45
C PHE A 234 9.89 -8.96 -10.23
N THR A 235 8.61 -8.91 -9.83
CA THR A 235 8.14 -8.04 -8.73
C THR A 235 8.62 -8.50 -7.36
N CYS A 236 9.13 -9.74 -7.24
CA CYS A 236 9.58 -10.31 -5.98
C CYS A 236 11.00 -10.88 -6.06
N HIS A 237 11.44 -11.35 -7.20
CA HIS A 237 12.73 -12.02 -7.34
C HIS A 237 13.70 -11.24 -8.22
N LYS A 238 14.97 -11.22 -7.79
CA LYS A 238 16.09 -10.68 -8.57
C LYS A 238 16.81 -11.78 -9.32
N ALA A 239 17.06 -11.56 -10.63
CA ALA A 239 17.90 -12.39 -11.48
C ALA A 239 18.95 -11.52 -12.18
N GLY A 240 20.21 -11.61 -11.78
CA GLY A 240 21.25 -10.65 -12.17
C GLY A 240 20.92 -9.25 -11.67
N ASP A 241 20.87 -8.30 -12.60
CA ASP A 241 20.52 -6.91 -12.28
C ASP A 241 19.02 -6.60 -12.51
N VAL A 242 18.22 -7.60 -12.85
CA VAL A 242 16.80 -7.43 -13.18
C VAL A 242 15.93 -7.99 -12.05
N GLY A 243 14.90 -7.25 -11.66
CA GLY A 243 13.94 -7.65 -10.65
C GLY A 243 14.15 -7.03 -9.28
N ILE A 244 13.17 -7.27 -8.40
CA ILE A 244 13.13 -6.74 -7.03
C ILE A 244 13.72 -7.77 -6.07
N ASP A 245 14.56 -7.31 -5.16
CA ASP A 245 15.17 -8.13 -4.13
C ASP A 245 14.24 -8.24 -2.91
N PHE A 246 13.21 -9.08 -3.03
CA PHE A 246 12.31 -9.43 -1.94
C PHE A 246 12.29 -10.93 -1.68
N GLY A 247 12.11 -11.76 -2.70
CA GLY A 247 12.24 -13.21 -2.58
C GLY A 247 13.70 -13.69 -2.75
N PRO A 248 13.96 -15.01 -2.59
CA PRO A 248 15.27 -15.56 -2.88
C PRO A 248 15.78 -15.17 -4.26
N ALA A 249 17.06 -14.78 -4.33
CA ALA A 249 17.68 -14.42 -5.59
C ALA A 249 17.74 -15.61 -6.56
N LEU A 250 17.31 -15.39 -7.80
CA LEU A 250 17.28 -16.41 -8.85
C LEU A 250 18.50 -16.37 -9.79
N THR A 251 19.47 -15.49 -9.52
CA THR A 251 20.66 -15.27 -10.38
C THR A 251 21.43 -16.55 -10.74
N GLU A 252 21.47 -17.51 -9.83
CA GLU A 252 22.17 -18.80 -9.99
C GLU A 252 21.25 -19.99 -9.71
N ILE A 253 19.96 -19.82 -9.91
CA ILE A 253 18.99 -20.85 -9.50
C ILE A 253 19.10 -22.11 -10.31
N GLY A 254 19.54 -22.03 -11.58
CA GLY A 254 19.75 -23.16 -12.45
C GLY A 254 20.93 -24.07 -12.04
N ASP A 255 21.80 -23.59 -11.11
CA ASP A 255 22.84 -24.46 -10.49
C ASP A 255 22.37 -25.04 -9.15
N LYS A 256 21.32 -24.45 -8.54
CA LYS A 256 20.87 -24.84 -7.21
C LYS A 256 19.71 -25.82 -7.21
N LEU A 257 18.87 -25.80 -8.23
CA LEU A 257 17.67 -26.64 -8.32
C LEU A 257 17.66 -27.46 -9.63
N ALA A 258 17.36 -28.75 -9.51
CA ALA A 258 16.99 -29.56 -10.65
C ALA A 258 15.66 -29.07 -11.27
N ARG A 259 15.42 -29.39 -12.54
CA ARG A 259 14.24 -28.94 -13.29
C ARG A 259 12.91 -29.31 -12.61
N GLU A 260 12.81 -30.52 -12.10
CA GLU A 260 11.63 -31.02 -11.37
C GLU A 260 11.38 -30.24 -10.09
N ALA A 261 12.44 -29.95 -9.33
CA ALA A 261 12.37 -29.17 -8.11
C ALA A 261 11.98 -27.70 -8.40
N MET A 262 12.43 -27.15 -9.54
CA MET A 262 12.06 -25.83 -10.01
C MET A 262 10.55 -25.74 -10.29
N TYR A 263 9.99 -26.72 -11.04
CA TYR A 263 8.55 -26.82 -11.23
C TYR A 263 7.81 -26.93 -9.91
N LEU A 264 8.27 -27.80 -9.02
CA LEU A 264 7.64 -28.01 -7.72
C LEU A 264 7.59 -26.73 -6.88
N SER A 265 8.71 -26.00 -6.81
CA SER A 265 8.80 -24.72 -6.06
C SER A 265 7.87 -23.64 -6.61
N ILE A 266 7.55 -23.65 -7.91
CA ILE A 266 6.62 -22.67 -8.52
C ILE A 266 5.18 -23.11 -8.34
N ILE A 267 4.89 -24.42 -8.48
CA ILE A 267 3.53 -24.96 -8.39
C ILE A 267 3.05 -25.04 -6.94
N GLU A 268 3.94 -25.44 -6.02
CA GLU A 268 3.64 -25.66 -4.61
C GLU A 268 4.62 -24.92 -3.68
N PRO A 269 4.57 -23.58 -3.64
CA PRO A 269 5.58 -22.78 -2.94
C PRO A 269 5.59 -22.98 -1.43
N ASN A 270 4.56 -23.62 -0.86
CA ASN A 270 4.49 -23.94 0.58
C ASN A 270 5.24 -25.22 0.95
N GLN A 271 5.61 -26.08 -0.02
CA GLN A 271 6.32 -27.33 0.29
C GLN A 271 7.70 -27.11 0.86
N ALA A 272 8.41 -26.06 0.41
CA ALA A 272 9.75 -25.75 0.90
C ALA A 272 9.99 -24.25 0.84
N ILE A 273 10.11 -23.62 1.99
CA ILE A 273 10.48 -22.21 2.15
C ILE A 273 11.99 -22.14 2.37
N SER A 274 12.69 -21.33 1.59
CA SER A 274 14.12 -21.12 1.77
C SER A 274 14.41 -20.50 3.15
N PHE A 275 15.44 -21.01 3.82
CA PHE A 275 15.87 -20.49 5.12
C PHE A 275 16.11 -18.99 5.07
N GLY A 276 15.57 -18.25 6.07
CA GLY A 276 15.63 -16.80 6.16
C GLY A 276 14.54 -16.06 5.35
N PHE A 277 13.63 -16.79 4.69
CA PHE A 277 12.48 -16.21 3.97
C PHE A 277 11.13 -16.62 4.59
N GLU A 278 11.15 -17.08 5.84
CA GLU A 278 9.95 -17.37 6.62
C GLU A 278 9.17 -16.07 6.84
N GLY A 279 7.89 -16.09 6.51
CA GLY A 279 7.03 -14.92 6.60
C GLY A 279 6.60 -14.60 8.04
N TYR A 280 6.46 -13.32 8.33
CA TYR A 280 5.93 -12.79 9.58
C TYR A 280 4.92 -11.68 9.33
N SER A 281 3.90 -11.62 10.20
CA SER A 281 2.98 -10.48 10.33
C SER A 281 3.30 -9.75 11.63
N VAL A 282 3.64 -8.47 11.53
CA VAL A 282 4.01 -7.62 12.66
C VAL A 282 3.06 -6.44 12.75
N LYS A 283 2.35 -6.31 13.89
CA LYS A 283 1.47 -5.16 14.16
C LYS A 283 2.16 -4.17 15.08
N THR A 284 2.09 -2.90 14.75
CA THR A 284 2.67 -1.80 15.53
C THR A 284 1.62 -1.02 16.29
N LYS A 285 2.05 -0.26 17.29
CA LYS A 285 1.20 0.67 18.09
C LYS A 285 0.57 1.78 17.24
N THR A 286 1.19 2.12 16.11
CA THR A 286 0.64 3.09 15.15
C THR A 286 -0.49 2.52 14.29
N GLY A 287 -0.83 1.21 14.45
CA GLY A 287 -1.85 0.52 13.67
C GLY A 287 -1.34 -0.04 12.33
N LEU A 288 -0.05 0.13 12.01
CA LEU A 288 0.57 -0.45 10.83
C LEU A 288 0.73 -1.96 10.99
N THR A 289 0.37 -2.73 9.97
CA THR A 289 0.67 -4.15 9.85
C THR A 289 1.71 -4.36 8.75
N LEU A 290 2.88 -4.85 9.15
CA LEU A 290 3.96 -5.22 8.24
C LEU A 290 3.89 -6.71 7.96
N ILE A 291 3.91 -7.09 6.68
CA ILE A 291 3.99 -8.47 6.22
C ILE A 291 5.27 -8.61 5.40
N GLY A 292 6.09 -9.59 5.74
CA GLY A 292 7.39 -9.80 5.10
C GLY A 292 8.22 -10.81 5.86
N TYR A 293 9.52 -10.84 5.63
CA TYR A 293 10.45 -11.69 6.39
C TYR A 293 11.44 -10.85 7.18
N ILE A 294 11.98 -11.44 8.25
CA ILE A 294 12.91 -10.78 9.17
C ILE A 294 14.32 -10.93 8.61
N THR A 295 14.99 -9.80 8.37
CA THR A 295 16.39 -9.77 7.92
C THR A 295 17.35 -9.61 9.09
N SER A 296 16.92 -8.98 10.17
CA SER A 296 17.70 -8.83 11.40
C SER A 296 16.78 -8.60 12.59
N GLU A 297 17.18 -9.10 13.74
CA GLU A 297 16.50 -8.89 15.00
C GLU A 297 17.53 -8.70 16.12
N SER A 298 17.49 -7.55 16.79
CA SER A 298 18.33 -7.21 17.94
C SER A 298 17.49 -7.14 19.23
N ALA A 299 18.09 -6.75 20.34
CA ALA A 299 17.37 -6.53 21.60
C ALA A 299 16.29 -5.43 21.46
N ASN A 300 16.57 -4.38 20.68
CA ASN A 300 15.74 -3.17 20.62
C ASN A 300 14.99 -3.01 19.30
N GLU A 301 15.44 -3.63 18.22
CA GLU A 301 14.93 -3.40 16.86
C GLU A 301 14.63 -4.70 16.15
N LEU A 302 13.62 -4.64 15.31
CA LEU A 302 13.25 -5.64 14.32
C LEU A 302 13.37 -5.03 12.92
N VAL A 303 14.15 -5.66 12.05
CA VAL A 303 14.31 -5.24 10.65
C VAL A 303 13.62 -6.26 9.76
N MET A 304 12.64 -5.80 9.00
CA MET A 304 11.88 -6.63 8.07
C MET A 304 12.08 -6.16 6.65
N LYS A 305 12.12 -7.11 5.72
CA LYS A 305 11.96 -6.82 4.29
C LYS A 305 10.52 -7.10 3.91
N VAL A 306 9.86 -6.10 3.31
CA VAL A 306 8.44 -6.16 2.92
C VAL A 306 8.31 -6.17 1.39
N PRO A 307 7.13 -6.53 0.82
CA PRO A 307 6.90 -6.51 -0.62
C PRO A 307 7.36 -5.20 -1.27
N GLY A 308 7.95 -5.32 -2.45
CA GLY A 308 8.63 -4.20 -3.11
C GLY A 308 10.11 -4.07 -2.74
N GLY A 309 10.66 -4.99 -1.90
CA GLY A 309 12.06 -5.01 -1.52
C GLY A 309 12.46 -3.93 -0.50
N VAL A 310 11.47 -3.26 0.10
CA VAL A 310 11.69 -2.19 1.07
C VAL A 310 12.09 -2.79 2.42
N THR A 311 13.14 -2.23 3.03
CA THR A 311 13.54 -2.59 4.39
C THR A 311 12.90 -1.64 5.39
N VAL A 312 12.22 -2.17 6.39
CA VAL A 312 11.55 -1.42 7.45
C VAL A 312 12.15 -1.81 8.79
N THR A 313 12.68 -0.82 9.51
CA THR A 313 13.16 -0.98 10.89
C THR A 313 12.06 -0.52 11.86
N THR A 314 11.75 -1.34 12.85
CA THR A 314 10.72 -1.06 13.86
C THR A 314 11.33 -1.28 15.24
N ASN A 315 11.16 -0.31 16.16
CA ASN A 315 11.54 -0.51 17.55
C ASN A 315 10.67 -1.60 18.19
N LYS A 316 11.25 -2.53 18.91
CA LYS A 316 10.49 -3.62 19.59
C LYS A 316 9.46 -3.08 20.57
N SER A 317 9.75 -1.94 21.21
CA SER A 317 8.79 -1.24 22.07
C SER A 317 7.50 -0.82 21.36
N ASP A 318 7.52 -0.67 20.04
CA ASP A 318 6.37 -0.25 19.23
C ASP A 318 5.61 -1.43 18.63
N ILE A 319 6.09 -2.66 18.83
CA ILE A 319 5.45 -3.88 18.33
C ILE A 319 4.38 -4.35 19.32
N ILE A 320 3.15 -4.51 18.82
CA ILE A 320 2.04 -5.11 19.57
C ILE A 320 2.06 -6.64 19.43
N SER A 321 2.31 -7.14 18.20
CA SER A 321 2.37 -8.57 17.96
C SER A 321 3.31 -8.89 16.79
N LYS A 322 3.99 -10.05 16.92
CA LYS A 322 4.81 -10.68 15.88
C LYS A 322 4.36 -12.13 15.76
N VAL A 323 3.77 -12.49 14.63
CA VAL A 323 3.20 -13.82 14.39
C VAL A 323 3.82 -14.41 13.14
N PRO A 324 4.36 -15.65 13.18
CA PRO A 324 4.80 -16.32 11.96
C PRO A 324 3.62 -16.58 11.03
N ILE A 325 3.89 -16.52 9.74
CA ILE A 325 2.92 -16.84 8.69
C ILE A 325 3.01 -18.32 8.41
N ASN A 326 1.86 -18.99 8.39
CA ASN A 326 1.78 -20.38 7.99
C ASN A 326 1.76 -20.47 6.46
N GLY A 327 2.91 -20.63 5.85
CA GLY A 327 3.10 -20.74 4.41
C GLY A 327 4.08 -19.73 3.82
N SER A 328 4.26 -19.82 2.52
CA SER A 328 5.19 -19.01 1.75
C SER A 328 4.66 -17.60 1.50
N LEU A 329 5.57 -16.61 1.45
CA LEU A 329 5.27 -15.29 0.91
C LEU A 329 5.11 -15.31 -0.62
N MET A 330 5.62 -16.36 -1.30
CA MET A 330 5.35 -16.61 -2.72
C MET A 330 3.90 -17.09 -2.87
N PRO A 331 3.09 -16.47 -3.75
CA PRO A 331 1.68 -16.83 -3.91
C PRO A 331 1.47 -18.27 -4.39
N GLU A 332 0.59 -19.01 -3.70
CA GLU A 332 -0.01 -20.23 -4.29
C GLU A 332 -0.88 -19.86 -5.49
N GLY A 333 -1.05 -20.79 -6.43
CA GLY A 333 -1.89 -20.57 -7.60
C GLY A 333 -1.31 -19.58 -8.62
N LEU A 334 -0.08 -19.13 -8.46
CA LEU A 334 0.61 -18.30 -9.46
C LEU A 334 0.57 -18.94 -10.84
N VAL A 335 0.70 -20.26 -10.88
CA VAL A 335 0.64 -21.07 -12.10
C VAL A 335 -0.73 -21.06 -12.80
N ASP A 336 -1.82 -20.75 -12.08
CA ASP A 336 -3.17 -20.68 -12.66
C ASP A 336 -3.30 -19.48 -13.61
N SER A 337 -2.47 -18.45 -13.40
CA SER A 337 -2.35 -17.27 -14.26
C SER A 337 -1.46 -17.50 -15.50
N MET A 338 -0.80 -18.67 -15.60
CA MET A 338 0.11 -19.01 -16.71
C MET A 338 -0.53 -20.06 -17.62
N SER A 339 -0.24 -20.02 -18.91
CA SER A 339 -0.43 -21.18 -19.77
C SER A 339 0.58 -22.26 -19.41
N LYS A 340 0.29 -23.52 -19.79
CA LYS A 340 1.25 -24.63 -19.63
C LYS A 340 2.60 -24.30 -20.31
N GLN A 341 2.55 -23.68 -21.49
CA GLN A 341 3.76 -23.32 -22.23
C GLN A 341 4.53 -22.20 -21.55
N GLU A 342 3.87 -21.16 -21.02
CA GLU A 342 4.55 -20.09 -20.24
C GLU A 342 5.27 -20.66 -19.02
N LEU A 343 4.69 -21.63 -18.32
CA LEU A 343 5.35 -22.30 -17.19
C LEU A 343 6.58 -23.10 -17.64
N VAL A 344 6.49 -23.81 -18.76
CA VAL A 344 7.63 -24.56 -19.32
C VAL A 344 8.74 -23.63 -19.77
N ASP A 345 8.40 -22.57 -20.49
CA ASP A 345 9.34 -21.56 -20.97
C ASP A 345 10.04 -20.84 -19.80
N LEU A 346 9.26 -20.49 -18.74
CA LEU A 346 9.81 -19.92 -17.53
C LEU A 346 10.88 -20.79 -16.90
N VAL A 347 10.58 -22.08 -16.70
CA VAL A 347 11.56 -23.02 -16.13
C VAL A 347 12.77 -23.18 -17.05
N GLU A 348 12.58 -23.20 -18.39
CA GLU A 348 13.69 -23.21 -19.34
C GLU A 348 14.63 -22.03 -19.16
N TYR A 349 14.07 -20.81 -19.03
CA TYR A 349 14.86 -19.60 -18.74
C TYR A 349 15.58 -19.70 -17.40
N LEU A 350 14.87 -20.09 -16.31
CA LEU A 350 15.47 -20.21 -14.98
C LEU A 350 16.63 -21.22 -14.94
N MET A 351 16.55 -22.29 -15.69
CA MET A 351 17.63 -23.30 -15.83
C MET A 351 18.89 -22.74 -16.52
N THR A 352 18.80 -21.63 -17.27
CA THR A 352 19.94 -20.91 -17.85
C THR A 352 20.66 -19.99 -16.88
N LEU A 353 20.00 -19.64 -15.76
CA LEU A 353 20.55 -18.74 -14.75
C LEU A 353 21.55 -19.47 -13.87
N LYS A 354 22.80 -19.49 -14.34
CA LYS A 354 23.94 -20.21 -13.74
C LYS A 354 25.07 -19.24 -13.42
N LYS A 355 25.94 -19.65 -12.51
CA LYS A 355 27.16 -18.91 -12.21
C LYS A 355 27.99 -18.72 -13.49
N ARG A 356 28.34 -17.46 -13.74
CA ARG A 356 29.30 -17.17 -14.82
C ARG A 356 30.67 -17.61 -14.36
N ILE A 357 31.27 -18.54 -15.09
CA ILE A 357 32.66 -19.01 -14.90
C ILE A 357 33.59 -17.98 -15.51
#